data_e1776ffe85ffbc6adf3e1c1014722c68
#
_entry.id   e1776ffe85ffbc6adf3e1c1014722c68
#
_cell.length_a   1.000
_cell.length_b   1.000
_cell.length_c   1.000
_cell.angle_alpha   90.00
_cell.angle_beta   90.00
_cell.angle_gamma   90.00
#
_symmetry.space_group_name_H-M   'P 1'
#
loop_
_entity.id
_entity.type
_entity.pdbx_description
1 polymer ?
#
loop_
_entity_poly.entity_id
_entity_poly.type
_entity_poly.pdbx_seq_one_letter_code
_entity_poly.pdbx_strand_id
1 'polypeptide(L)'
;INKEYIWHKDYNLLRDSGQKGMPIQALSGIDIALWDILAKKAKLPLYQLLGGKTNNKIPVYGYGMMLQKKTVEELCELFKKEANQIKEKNFKAMKMKVGLGPKDDLKLVSAVREAIGDNFKLMVDANHAYNKNDALYVGRGLDEMDIYWFEEPVAPEDYDSYKELKEKLKTNIAGGEAEFTKYGWNQLIKNNCIDIAQPEVCGLGGITEYLKISALAQANFIPIVNHVWGSALSVAVNLHLLTSLPDMPGGLFPTKSMLEFDTTEKNIFITDLAEEKFSILDQVKDKNGFASPLENIGIGINPKKDFIKEYEYNG
;
A
#
# COMPACT_ATOMS: atom_id res chain seq x y z
N ILE A 1 -13.68 -16.19 -19.99
CA ILE A 1 -13.23 -16.66 -18.65
C ILE A 1 -14.27 -16.18 -17.64
N ASN A 2 -14.79 -17.11 -16.84
CA ASN A 2 -15.76 -16.82 -15.78
C ASN A 2 -15.02 -16.65 -14.44
N LYS A 3 -14.33 -15.50 -14.28
CA LYS A 3 -13.45 -15.22 -13.12
C LYS A 3 -14.20 -15.23 -11.78
N GLU A 4 -15.42 -14.70 -11.73
CA GLU A 4 -16.24 -14.72 -10.50
C GLU A 4 -16.54 -16.15 -10.04
N TYR A 5 -16.91 -17.01 -10.98
CA TYR A 5 -17.18 -18.42 -10.68
C TYR A 5 -15.91 -19.16 -10.19
N ILE A 6 -14.77 -18.93 -10.86
CA ILE A 6 -13.49 -19.52 -10.47
C ILE A 6 -13.13 -19.07 -9.06
N TRP A 7 -13.16 -17.76 -8.81
CA TRP A 7 -12.86 -17.19 -7.50
C TRP A 7 -13.71 -17.80 -6.38
N HIS A 8 -15.04 -17.84 -6.58
CA HIS A 8 -15.95 -18.41 -5.58
C HIS A 8 -15.78 -19.91 -5.36
N LYS A 9 -15.53 -20.65 -6.43
CA LYS A 9 -15.25 -22.08 -6.35
C LYS A 9 -13.99 -22.34 -5.53
N ASP A 10 -12.90 -21.65 -5.84
CA ASP A 10 -11.61 -21.86 -5.19
C ASP A 10 -11.66 -21.37 -3.72
N TYR A 11 -12.28 -20.23 -3.45
CA TYR A 11 -12.49 -19.77 -2.10
C TYR A 11 -13.30 -20.80 -1.26
N ASN A 12 -14.35 -21.37 -1.82
CA ASN A 12 -15.16 -22.39 -1.12
C ASN A 12 -14.34 -23.65 -0.83
N LEU A 13 -13.45 -24.07 -1.71
CA LEU A 13 -12.54 -25.20 -1.50
C LEU A 13 -11.50 -24.90 -0.41
N LEU A 14 -11.05 -23.66 -0.30
CA LEU A 14 -10.04 -23.23 0.68
C LEU A 14 -10.61 -22.84 2.04
N ARG A 15 -11.91 -22.58 2.13
CA ARG A 15 -12.57 -21.97 3.31
C ARG A 15 -12.24 -22.66 4.63
N ASP A 16 -12.25 -23.99 4.64
CA ASP A 16 -12.01 -24.78 5.86
C ASP A 16 -10.52 -24.87 6.20
N SER A 17 -9.64 -24.60 5.22
CA SER A 17 -8.18 -24.63 5.38
C SER A 17 -7.56 -23.27 5.67
N GLY A 18 -8.28 -22.17 5.37
CA GLY A 18 -7.81 -20.83 5.65
C GLY A 18 -8.61 -19.76 4.91
N GLN A 19 -9.18 -18.84 5.69
CA GLN A 19 -9.92 -17.68 5.18
C GLN A 19 -9.06 -16.42 5.07
N LYS A 20 -7.85 -16.46 5.60
CA LYS A 20 -6.82 -15.41 5.62
C LYS A 20 -5.45 -16.03 5.33
N GLY A 21 -4.46 -15.19 5.03
CA GLY A 21 -3.07 -15.61 4.85
C GLY A 21 -2.79 -16.31 3.52
N MET A 22 -1.84 -17.22 3.51
CA MET A 22 -1.27 -17.84 2.29
C MET A 22 -2.29 -18.41 1.31
N PRO A 23 -3.39 -19.10 1.71
CA PRO A 23 -4.38 -19.58 0.75
C PRO A 23 -5.03 -18.46 -0.06
N ILE A 24 -5.33 -17.34 0.58
CA ILE A 24 -5.95 -16.19 -0.10
C ILE A 24 -4.92 -15.42 -0.93
N GLN A 25 -3.66 -15.34 -0.49
CA GLN A 25 -2.57 -14.79 -1.30
C GLN A 25 -2.37 -15.60 -2.59
N ALA A 26 -2.39 -16.92 -2.51
CA ALA A 26 -2.32 -17.78 -3.70
C ALA A 26 -3.51 -17.53 -4.64
N LEU A 27 -4.72 -17.43 -4.09
CA LEU A 27 -5.92 -17.08 -4.85
C LEU A 27 -5.81 -15.70 -5.51
N SER A 28 -5.16 -14.72 -4.83
CA SER A 28 -4.90 -13.40 -5.39
C SER A 28 -4.06 -13.47 -6.66
N GLY A 29 -2.98 -14.26 -6.64
CA GLY A 29 -2.12 -14.45 -7.81
C GLY A 29 -2.86 -15.07 -9.00
N ILE A 30 -3.71 -16.09 -8.75
CA ILE A 30 -4.56 -16.70 -9.77
C ILE A 30 -5.53 -15.68 -10.36
N ASP A 31 -6.21 -14.91 -9.51
CA ASP A 31 -7.20 -13.91 -9.94
C ASP A 31 -6.55 -12.80 -10.79
N ILE A 32 -5.40 -12.27 -10.35
CA ILE A 32 -4.63 -11.28 -11.10
C ILE A 32 -4.24 -11.82 -12.50
N ALA A 33 -3.78 -13.06 -12.58
CA ALA A 33 -3.44 -13.69 -13.84
C ALA A 33 -4.68 -13.85 -14.76
N LEU A 34 -5.84 -14.19 -14.21
CA LEU A 34 -7.10 -14.28 -14.98
C LEU A 34 -7.53 -12.91 -15.53
N TRP A 35 -7.36 -11.83 -14.76
CA TRP A 35 -7.62 -10.47 -15.23
C TRP A 35 -6.64 -10.05 -16.33
N ASP A 36 -5.36 -10.38 -16.21
CA ASP A 36 -4.36 -10.11 -17.24
C ASP A 36 -4.68 -10.83 -18.56
N ILE A 37 -5.06 -12.12 -18.49
CA ILE A 37 -5.50 -12.90 -19.66
C ILE A 37 -6.74 -12.27 -20.31
N LEU A 38 -7.71 -11.79 -19.52
CA LEU A 38 -8.91 -11.12 -20.05
C LEU A 38 -8.54 -9.82 -20.76
N ALA A 39 -7.69 -9.00 -20.16
CA ALA A 39 -7.22 -7.75 -20.75
C ALA A 39 -6.41 -8.01 -22.03
N LYS A 40 -5.53 -9.01 -22.03
CA LYS A 40 -4.79 -9.48 -23.22
C LYS A 40 -5.71 -9.98 -24.33
N LYS A 41 -6.75 -10.74 -23.98
CA LYS A 41 -7.77 -11.19 -24.95
C LYS A 41 -8.58 -10.03 -25.53
N ALA A 42 -8.88 -9.03 -24.73
CA ALA A 42 -9.57 -7.82 -25.17
C ALA A 42 -8.65 -6.85 -25.94
N LYS A 43 -7.33 -7.08 -25.93
CA LYS A 43 -6.29 -6.20 -26.48
C LYS A 43 -6.32 -4.81 -25.85
N LEU A 44 -6.55 -4.74 -24.55
CA LEU A 44 -6.65 -3.49 -23.78
C LEU A 44 -5.63 -3.52 -22.61
N PRO A 45 -5.11 -2.34 -22.20
CA PRO A 45 -4.50 -2.20 -20.88
C PRO A 45 -5.51 -2.54 -19.77
N LEU A 46 -5.04 -3.08 -18.66
CA LEU A 46 -5.92 -3.53 -17.58
C LEU A 46 -6.86 -2.42 -17.07
N TYR A 47 -6.37 -1.18 -16.90
CA TYR A 47 -7.20 -0.07 -16.43
C TYR A 47 -8.41 0.21 -17.36
N GLN A 48 -8.29 -0.03 -18.67
CA GLN A 48 -9.40 0.11 -19.62
C GLN A 48 -10.50 -0.93 -19.36
N LEU A 49 -10.10 -2.16 -19.03
CA LEU A 49 -11.04 -3.21 -18.67
C LEU A 49 -11.72 -2.94 -17.32
N LEU A 50 -11.08 -2.16 -16.44
CA LEU A 50 -11.59 -1.74 -15.14
C LEU A 50 -12.52 -0.50 -15.20
N GLY A 51 -12.76 0.05 -16.38
CA GLY A 51 -13.67 1.19 -16.57
C GLY A 51 -13.01 2.46 -17.10
N GLY A 52 -11.71 2.43 -17.35
CA GLY A 52 -10.95 3.54 -17.93
C GLY A 52 -10.21 4.39 -16.90
N LYS A 53 -9.59 5.49 -17.37
CA LYS A 53 -8.82 6.39 -16.52
C LYS A 53 -9.73 7.40 -15.82
N THR A 54 -9.79 7.34 -14.51
CA THR A 54 -10.33 8.42 -13.66
C THR A 54 -9.19 9.35 -13.22
N ASN A 55 -7.96 8.81 -13.08
CA ASN A 55 -6.76 9.54 -12.74
C ASN A 55 -5.66 9.32 -13.79
N ASN A 56 -5.17 10.40 -14.39
CA ASN A 56 -4.08 10.33 -15.38
C ASN A 56 -2.68 10.26 -14.77
N LYS A 57 -2.54 10.69 -13.52
CA LYS A 57 -1.28 10.76 -12.79
C LYS A 57 -1.51 10.39 -11.34
N ILE A 58 -0.83 9.38 -10.86
CA ILE A 58 -0.90 8.90 -9.49
C ILE A 58 0.28 9.49 -8.71
N PRO A 59 0.06 10.26 -7.64
CA PRO A 59 1.15 10.71 -6.78
C PRO A 59 1.81 9.51 -6.12
N VAL A 60 3.14 9.56 -5.97
CA VAL A 60 3.93 8.46 -5.39
C VAL A 60 4.52 8.92 -4.06
N TYR A 61 4.37 8.10 -3.02
CA TYR A 61 5.15 8.27 -1.81
C TYR A 61 6.24 7.22 -1.70
N GLY A 62 7.39 7.65 -1.19
CA GLY A 62 8.50 6.75 -0.93
C GLY A 62 8.42 6.18 0.47
N TYR A 63 8.67 4.88 0.63
CA TYR A 63 8.96 4.34 1.93
C TYR A 63 10.41 3.84 2.01
N GLY A 64 10.96 3.89 3.18
CA GLY A 64 12.29 3.48 3.57
C GLY A 64 12.39 3.60 5.09
N MET A 65 13.53 4.04 5.60
CA MET A 65 13.71 4.30 7.02
C MET A 65 13.30 3.09 7.86
N MET A 66 13.84 1.93 7.46
CA MET A 66 13.57 0.65 8.11
C MET A 66 14.36 0.56 9.42
N LEU A 67 13.70 0.09 10.48
CA LEU A 67 14.34 -0.13 11.77
C LEU A 67 15.49 -1.15 11.65
N GLN A 68 16.63 -0.81 12.23
CA GLN A 68 17.86 -1.61 12.21
C GLN A 68 18.38 -1.77 13.63
N LYS A 69 19.29 -2.73 13.85
CA LYS A 69 19.99 -2.92 15.14
C LYS A 69 21.04 -1.81 15.35
N LYS A 70 20.59 -0.61 15.71
CA LYS A 70 21.39 0.59 15.95
C LYS A 70 20.85 1.32 17.18
N THR A 71 21.60 2.26 17.72
CA THR A 71 21.11 3.18 18.76
C THR A 71 20.05 4.13 18.14
N VAL A 72 19.24 4.74 18.99
CA VAL A 72 18.21 5.70 18.53
C VAL A 72 18.85 6.90 17.84
N GLU A 73 19.99 7.37 18.36
CA GLU A 73 20.77 8.48 17.81
C GLU A 73 21.29 8.15 16.40
N GLU A 74 21.84 6.95 16.23
CA GLU A 74 22.28 6.47 14.91
C GLU A 74 21.12 6.32 13.92
N LEU A 75 19.96 5.86 14.39
CA LEU A 75 18.74 5.79 13.57
C LEU A 75 18.22 7.17 13.20
N CYS A 76 18.24 8.14 14.11
CA CYS A 76 17.87 9.52 13.80
C CYS A 76 18.71 10.08 12.65
N GLU A 77 20.02 9.93 12.69
CA GLU A 77 20.91 10.42 11.64
C GLU A 77 20.70 9.66 10.31
N LEU A 78 20.52 8.34 10.38
CA LEU A 78 20.23 7.53 9.20
C LEU A 78 18.90 7.96 8.55
N PHE A 79 17.83 8.08 9.35
CA PHE A 79 16.50 8.44 8.86
C PHE A 79 16.44 9.85 8.29
N LYS A 80 17.11 10.83 8.92
CA LYS A 80 17.27 12.18 8.35
C LYS A 80 17.89 12.13 6.96
N LYS A 81 18.95 11.33 6.79
CA LYS A 81 19.65 11.17 5.50
C LYS A 81 18.73 10.56 4.45
N GLU A 82 18.07 9.45 4.78
CA GLU A 82 17.14 8.76 3.86
C GLU A 82 15.94 9.65 3.51
N ALA A 83 15.36 10.36 4.47
CA ALA A 83 14.26 11.28 4.26
C ALA A 83 14.62 12.41 3.29
N ASN A 84 15.81 13.02 3.43
CA ASN A 84 16.29 14.01 2.49
C ASN A 84 16.49 13.44 1.08
N GLN A 85 17.02 12.22 0.95
CA GLN A 85 17.15 11.54 -0.35
C GLN A 85 15.79 11.29 -1.02
N ILE A 86 14.76 10.89 -0.26
CA ILE A 86 13.39 10.73 -0.78
C ILE A 86 12.86 12.07 -1.27
N LYS A 87 13.04 13.14 -0.50
CA LYS A 87 12.62 14.50 -0.87
C LYS A 87 13.32 15.00 -2.14
N GLU A 88 14.63 14.79 -2.26
CA GLU A 88 15.44 15.17 -3.42
C GLU A 88 15.03 14.40 -4.69
N LYS A 89 14.54 13.17 -4.55
CA LYS A 89 14.00 12.36 -5.66
C LYS A 89 12.61 12.80 -6.13
N ASN A 90 12.04 13.90 -5.60
CA ASN A 90 10.72 14.47 -5.96
C ASN A 90 9.50 13.65 -5.53
N PHE A 91 9.59 12.72 -4.61
CA PHE A 91 8.41 12.07 -4.04
C PHE A 91 7.45 13.10 -3.43
N LYS A 92 6.15 12.80 -3.39
CA LYS A 92 5.11 13.72 -2.87
C LYS A 92 4.85 13.57 -1.38
N ALA A 93 5.28 12.45 -0.82
CA ALA A 93 5.17 12.11 0.58
C ALA A 93 6.20 11.02 0.93
N MET A 94 6.36 10.73 2.21
CA MET A 94 7.18 9.61 2.65
C MET A 94 6.59 8.91 3.86
N LYS A 95 6.89 7.62 4.00
CA LYS A 95 6.52 6.79 5.13
C LYS A 95 7.77 6.25 5.81
N MET A 96 7.81 6.31 7.14
CA MET A 96 8.88 5.77 7.98
C MET A 96 8.36 4.69 8.92
N LYS A 97 9.21 3.76 9.32
CA LYS A 97 8.89 2.75 10.31
C LYS A 97 9.13 3.25 11.73
N VAL A 98 8.23 2.86 12.64
CA VAL A 98 8.32 3.04 14.09
C VAL A 98 8.06 1.69 14.76
N GLY A 99 8.29 1.56 16.08
CA GLY A 99 8.05 0.33 16.82
C GLY A 99 9.20 -0.10 17.74
N LEU A 100 10.13 0.82 18.04
CA LEU A 100 11.19 0.60 19.06
C LEU A 100 10.65 0.77 20.48
N GLY A 101 9.62 1.61 20.61
CA GLY A 101 8.99 1.98 21.86
C GLY A 101 8.62 3.47 21.87
N PRO A 102 7.58 3.84 22.64
CA PRO A 102 6.91 5.12 22.49
C PRO A 102 7.80 6.37 22.51
N LYS A 103 8.78 6.40 23.42
CA LYS A 103 9.65 7.58 23.57
C LYS A 103 10.69 7.69 22.46
N ASP A 104 11.26 6.55 22.06
CA ASP A 104 12.31 6.52 21.05
C ASP A 104 11.73 6.75 19.66
N ASP A 105 10.54 6.22 19.40
CA ASP A 105 9.81 6.45 18.16
C ASP A 105 9.45 7.93 17.97
N LEU A 106 9.00 8.62 19.02
CA LEU A 106 8.74 10.07 18.93
C LEU A 106 10.02 10.88 18.67
N LYS A 107 11.18 10.46 19.19
CA LYS A 107 12.48 11.08 18.83
C LYS A 107 12.80 10.89 17.35
N LEU A 108 12.60 9.64 16.82
CA LEU A 108 12.84 9.34 15.41
C LEU A 108 11.93 10.19 14.50
N VAL A 109 10.63 10.26 14.81
CA VAL A 109 9.66 11.04 14.03
C VAL A 109 10.00 12.53 14.06
N SER A 110 10.34 13.09 15.25
CA SER A 110 10.77 14.49 15.40
C SER A 110 12.01 14.78 14.56
N ALA A 111 13.01 13.90 14.59
CA ALA A 111 14.23 14.05 13.81
C ALA A 111 13.97 14.08 12.29
N VAL A 112 13.08 13.22 11.80
CA VAL A 112 12.69 13.21 10.39
C VAL A 112 11.87 14.47 10.04
N ARG A 113 10.89 14.84 10.88
CA ARG A 113 10.07 16.05 10.68
C ARG A 113 10.93 17.30 10.58
N GLU A 114 11.91 17.46 11.48
CA GLU A 114 12.88 18.57 11.44
C GLU A 114 13.69 18.60 10.12
N ALA A 115 14.11 17.44 9.62
CA ALA A 115 14.90 17.35 8.39
C ALA A 115 14.11 17.70 7.13
N ILE A 116 12.83 17.30 7.05
CA ILE A 116 12.03 17.52 5.84
C ILE A 116 11.19 18.80 5.88
N GLY A 117 11.01 19.42 7.06
CA GLY A 117 10.18 20.60 7.29
C GLY A 117 8.69 20.30 7.39
N ASP A 118 7.90 21.28 7.86
CA ASP A 118 6.49 21.09 8.23
C ASP A 118 5.55 20.81 7.04
N ASN A 119 5.89 21.30 5.87
CA ASN A 119 5.02 21.24 4.69
C ASN A 119 5.13 19.91 3.91
N PHE A 120 6.06 19.04 4.27
CA PHE A 120 6.21 17.76 3.58
C PHE A 120 5.35 16.67 4.25
N LYS A 121 4.55 15.95 3.47
CA LYS A 121 3.65 14.93 3.99
C LYS A 121 4.45 13.74 4.52
N LEU A 122 4.39 13.51 5.83
CA LEU A 122 5.04 12.40 6.53
C LEU A 122 3.99 11.44 7.10
N MET A 123 4.24 10.16 6.92
CA MET A 123 3.44 9.08 7.47
C MET A 123 4.32 8.17 8.34
N VAL A 124 3.72 7.51 9.31
CA VAL A 124 4.40 6.52 10.15
C VAL A 124 3.67 5.18 10.12
N ASP A 125 4.43 4.10 10.18
CA ASP A 125 3.94 2.74 10.16
C ASP A 125 4.56 1.94 11.30
N ALA A 126 3.71 1.43 12.17
CA ALA A 126 4.10 0.69 13.37
C ALA A 126 4.12 -0.83 13.18
N ASN A 127 3.54 -1.35 12.12
CA ASN A 127 3.41 -2.81 11.89
C ASN A 127 3.03 -3.57 13.18
N HIS A 128 1.95 -3.15 13.82
CA HIS A 128 1.36 -3.76 15.03
C HIS A 128 2.19 -3.65 16.31
N ALA A 129 3.16 -2.72 16.39
CA ALA A 129 4.17 -2.72 17.45
C ALA A 129 3.64 -2.37 18.84
N TYR A 130 2.47 -1.72 18.96
CA TYR A 130 2.02 -1.19 20.24
C TYR A 130 0.80 -1.92 20.81
N ASN A 131 0.67 -1.85 22.13
CA ASN A 131 -0.61 -1.99 22.79
C ASN A 131 -1.39 -0.67 22.70
N LYS A 132 -2.67 -0.68 23.04
CA LYS A 132 -3.54 0.50 22.98
C LYS A 132 -2.99 1.73 23.69
N ASN A 133 -2.45 1.58 24.90
CA ASN A 133 -1.99 2.71 25.67
C ASN A 133 -0.74 3.36 25.09
N ASP A 134 0.21 2.54 24.62
CA ASP A 134 1.41 3.00 23.93
C ASP A 134 1.06 3.66 22.59
N ALA A 135 0.16 3.06 21.83
CA ALA A 135 -0.35 3.62 20.58
C ALA A 135 -1.02 5.00 20.80
N LEU A 136 -1.81 5.14 21.86
CA LEU A 136 -2.42 6.42 22.21
C LEU A 136 -1.39 7.47 22.64
N TYR A 137 -0.36 7.05 23.37
CA TYR A 137 0.75 7.96 23.76
C TYR A 137 1.52 8.44 22.53
N VAL A 138 1.92 7.51 21.65
CA VAL A 138 2.61 7.85 20.39
C VAL A 138 1.72 8.72 19.51
N GLY A 139 0.45 8.34 19.31
CA GLY A 139 -0.49 9.06 18.46
C GLY A 139 -0.69 10.53 18.86
N ARG A 140 -0.72 10.82 20.17
CA ARG A 140 -0.76 12.22 20.64
C ARG A 140 0.49 13.01 20.27
N GLY A 141 1.67 12.38 20.32
CA GLY A 141 2.89 13.01 19.84
C GLY A 141 2.89 13.23 18.33
N LEU A 142 2.28 12.29 17.56
CA LEU A 142 2.10 12.43 16.12
C LEU A 142 1.14 13.57 15.76
N ASP A 143 0.09 13.78 16.56
CA ASP A 143 -0.85 14.92 16.42
C ASP A 143 -0.14 16.27 16.50
N GLU A 144 0.87 16.40 17.38
CA GLU A 144 1.65 17.64 17.56
C GLU A 144 2.65 17.88 16.39
N MET A 145 3.02 16.81 15.66
CA MET A 145 3.98 16.86 14.55
C MET A 145 3.33 16.87 13.17
N ASP A 146 2.00 17.03 13.08
CA ASP A 146 1.22 17.05 11.85
C ASP A 146 1.53 15.84 10.95
N ILE A 147 1.46 14.63 11.53
CA ILE A 147 1.64 13.38 10.80
C ILE A 147 0.36 13.05 10.04
N TYR A 148 0.50 12.70 8.77
CA TYR A 148 -0.64 12.51 7.88
C TYR A 148 -1.45 11.25 8.19
N TRP A 149 -0.77 10.11 8.49
CA TRP A 149 -1.42 8.93 9.07
C TRP A 149 -0.50 8.15 10.00
N PHE A 150 -1.13 7.40 10.89
CA PHE A 150 -0.54 6.40 11.76
C PHE A 150 -1.05 5.02 11.31
N GLU A 151 -0.17 4.25 10.63
CA GLU A 151 -0.47 2.96 10.04
C GLU A 151 -0.25 1.84 11.05
N GLU A 152 -1.22 0.92 11.11
CA GLU A 152 -1.21 -0.30 11.93
C GLU A 152 -0.65 -0.12 13.35
N PRO A 153 -1.22 0.80 14.15
CA PRO A 153 -0.70 1.09 15.49
C PRO A 153 -0.75 -0.10 16.45
N VAL A 154 -1.77 -0.95 16.33
CA VAL A 154 -2.03 -2.11 17.19
C VAL A 154 -2.30 -3.35 16.34
N ALA A 155 -2.39 -4.53 16.97
CA ALA A 155 -2.69 -5.79 16.28
C ALA A 155 -3.95 -5.68 15.39
N PRO A 156 -3.95 -6.22 14.15
CA PRO A 156 -5.06 -6.05 13.21
C PRO A 156 -6.39 -6.63 13.69
N GLU A 157 -6.36 -7.54 14.64
CA GLU A 157 -7.56 -8.14 15.27
C GLU A 157 -8.16 -7.25 16.36
N ASP A 158 -7.44 -6.23 16.85
CA ASP A 158 -7.88 -5.37 17.96
C ASP A 158 -8.72 -4.19 17.45
N TYR A 159 -9.91 -4.50 16.92
CA TYR A 159 -10.84 -3.51 16.38
C TYR A 159 -11.28 -2.45 17.41
N ASP A 160 -11.39 -2.83 18.68
CA ASP A 160 -11.78 -1.91 19.76
C ASP A 160 -10.71 -0.83 19.98
N SER A 161 -9.43 -1.21 19.98
CA SER A 161 -8.33 -0.26 20.09
C SER A 161 -8.21 0.63 18.86
N TYR A 162 -8.35 0.09 17.65
CA TYR A 162 -8.40 0.88 16.42
C TYR A 162 -9.48 1.96 16.47
N LYS A 163 -10.70 1.57 16.86
CA LYS A 163 -11.83 2.49 17.00
C LYS A 163 -11.53 3.59 18.02
N GLU A 164 -11.00 3.23 19.19
CA GLU A 164 -10.68 4.18 20.25
C GLU A 164 -9.58 5.16 19.82
N LEU A 165 -8.55 4.68 19.12
CA LEU A 165 -7.48 5.53 18.57
C LEU A 165 -8.05 6.54 17.57
N LYS A 166 -8.86 6.06 16.61
CA LYS A 166 -9.51 6.92 15.61
C LYS A 166 -10.40 7.98 16.25
N GLU A 167 -11.10 7.68 17.35
CA GLU A 167 -11.94 8.65 18.07
C GLU A 167 -11.14 9.69 18.85
N LYS A 168 -9.93 9.36 19.30
CA LYS A 168 -9.13 10.20 20.21
C LYS A 168 -7.99 10.96 19.57
N LEU A 169 -7.55 10.56 18.37
CA LEU A 169 -6.43 11.18 17.68
C LEU A 169 -6.93 12.06 16.53
N LYS A 170 -6.14 13.07 16.18
CA LYS A 170 -6.34 13.89 14.98
C LYS A 170 -5.66 13.28 13.77
N THR A 171 -4.54 12.59 14.00
CA THR A 171 -3.80 11.83 12.99
C THR A 171 -4.67 10.70 12.46
N ASN A 172 -4.84 10.62 11.13
CA ASN A 172 -5.64 9.57 10.51
C ASN A 172 -5.10 8.19 10.88
N ILE A 173 -5.96 7.26 11.20
CA ILE A 173 -5.61 5.85 11.38
C ILE A 173 -5.70 5.15 10.03
N ALA A 174 -4.60 4.56 9.60
CA ALA A 174 -4.53 3.80 8.36
C ALA A 174 -4.27 2.31 8.64
N GLY A 175 -4.76 1.44 7.76
CA GLY A 175 -4.52 0.01 7.89
C GLY A 175 -5.32 -0.82 6.92
N GLY A 176 -5.09 -2.13 6.98
CA GLY A 176 -5.79 -3.11 6.17
C GLY A 176 -4.89 -3.98 5.29
N GLU A 177 -3.56 -3.79 5.30
CA GLU A 177 -2.64 -4.66 4.56
C GLU A 177 -2.74 -6.13 5.02
N ALA A 178 -2.98 -6.34 6.31
CA ALA A 178 -3.17 -7.66 6.92
C ALA A 178 -4.63 -8.17 6.83
N GLU A 179 -5.55 -7.47 6.12
CA GLU A 179 -6.95 -7.88 6.04
C GLU A 179 -7.25 -8.57 4.70
N PHE A 180 -8.08 -9.60 4.76
CA PHE A 180 -8.35 -10.50 3.63
C PHE A 180 -9.83 -10.52 3.28
N THR A 181 -10.12 -10.57 1.98
CA THR A 181 -11.45 -10.68 1.37
C THR A 181 -12.42 -9.57 1.80
N LYS A 182 -13.50 -9.39 1.07
CA LYS A 182 -14.59 -8.47 1.46
C LYS A 182 -15.19 -8.76 2.83
N TYR A 183 -15.02 -9.97 3.35
CA TYR A 183 -15.61 -10.36 4.65
C TYR A 183 -14.86 -9.74 5.82
N GLY A 184 -13.53 -9.81 5.83
CA GLY A 184 -12.69 -9.16 6.82
C GLY A 184 -12.73 -7.64 6.67
N TRP A 185 -12.65 -7.13 5.46
CA TRP A 185 -12.78 -5.70 5.16
C TRP A 185 -14.10 -5.10 5.63
N ASN A 186 -15.20 -5.85 5.51
CA ASN A 186 -16.50 -5.42 6.04
C ASN A 186 -16.45 -5.29 7.57
N GLN A 187 -15.71 -6.15 8.29
CA GLN A 187 -15.56 -6.01 9.75
C GLN A 187 -14.75 -4.77 10.10
N LEU A 188 -13.62 -4.53 9.43
CA LEU A 188 -12.77 -3.37 9.66
C LEU A 188 -13.55 -2.05 9.45
N ILE A 189 -14.32 -1.95 8.37
CA ILE A 189 -15.12 -0.76 8.04
C ILE A 189 -16.33 -0.62 8.98
N LYS A 190 -17.10 -1.70 9.23
CA LYS A 190 -18.28 -1.68 10.09
C LYS A 190 -17.95 -1.28 11.53
N ASN A 191 -16.79 -1.69 12.04
CA ASN A 191 -16.33 -1.32 13.36
C ASN A 191 -15.68 0.09 13.42
N ASN A 192 -15.68 0.83 12.30
CA ASN A 192 -15.12 2.19 12.22
C ASN A 192 -13.66 2.28 12.65
N CYS A 193 -12.85 1.31 12.22
CA CYS A 193 -11.46 1.16 12.68
C CYS A 193 -10.47 2.13 12.00
N ILE A 194 -10.73 2.53 10.76
CA ILE A 194 -9.76 3.24 9.92
C ILE A 194 -10.34 4.51 9.29
N ASP A 195 -9.46 5.49 9.04
CA ASP A 195 -9.74 6.68 8.24
C ASP A 195 -9.26 6.50 6.80
N ILE A 196 -8.22 5.68 6.59
CA ILE A 196 -7.62 5.39 5.28
C ILE A 196 -7.52 3.88 5.13
N ALA A 197 -8.09 3.37 4.05
CA ALA A 197 -8.05 1.95 3.70
C ALA A 197 -6.79 1.63 2.89
N GLN A 198 -6.02 0.60 3.31
CA GLN A 198 -4.78 0.18 2.66
C GLN A 198 -4.86 -1.28 2.15
N PRO A 199 -5.70 -1.55 1.13
CA PRO A 199 -5.83 -2.91 0.61
C PRO A 199 -4.57 -3.36 -0.13
N GLU A 200 -4.11 -4.60 0.17
CA GLU A 200 -3.03 -5.27 -0.56
C GLU A 200 -3.61 -6.22 -1.61
N VAL A 201 -3.63 -5.80 -2.87
CA VAL A 201 -4.26 -6.58 -3.95
C VAL A 201 -3.65 -7.96 -4.16
N CYS A 202 -2.35 -8.11 -3.89
CA CYS A 202 -1.66 -9.40 -3.98
C CYS A 202 -1.95 -10.31 -2.78
N GLY A 203 -2.58 -9.78 -1.71
CA GLY A 203 -2.93 -10.50 -0.48
C GLY A 203 -4.41 -10.83 -0.35
N LEU A 204 -5.26 -9.85 -0.58
CA LEU A 204 -6.68 -9.86 -0.15
C LEU A 204 -7.65 -10.72 -0.96
N GLY A 205 -7.22 -11.36 -2.05
CA GLY A 205 -8.07 -12.15 -2.95
C GLY A 205 -8.07 -11.63 -4.40
N GLY A 206 -7.09 -10.79 -4.76
CA GLY A 206 -6.88 -10.30 -6.12
C GLY A 206 -7.79 -9.13 -6.52
N ILE A 207 -7.83 -8.85 -7.80
CA ILE A 207 -8.57 -7.72 -8.40
C ILE A 207 -10.08 -7.87 -8.19
N THR A 208 -10.60 -9.09 -8.30
CA THR A 208 -12.02 -9.38 -8.12
C THR A 208 -12.53 -8.99 -6.74
N GLU A 209 -11.79 -9.28 -5.68
CA GLU A 209 -12.15 -8.85 -4.32
C GLU A 209 -11.80 -7.37 -4.07
N TYR A 210 -10.68 -6.89 -4.62
CA TYR A 210 -10.31 -5.48 -4.53
C TYR A 210 -11.42 -4.54 -5.00
N LEU A 211 -12.06 -4.84 -6.13
CA LEU A 211 -13.18 -4.02 -6.66
C LEU A 211 -14.37 -3.97 -5.70
N LYS A 212 -14.68 -5.09 -5.03
CA LYS A 212 -15.76 -5.16 -4.02
C LYS A 212 -15.41 -4.38 -2.76
N ILE A 213 -14.15 -4.51 -2.31
CA ILE A 213 -13.61 -3.77 -1.16
C ILE A 213 -13.58 -2.28 -1.46
N SER A 214 -13.17 -1.89 -2.67
CA SER A 214 -13.16 -0.48 -3.09
C SER A 214 -14.57 0.11 -3.09
N ALA A 215 -15.56 -0.62 -3.60
CA ALA A 215 -16.94 -0.18 -3.56
C ALA A 215 -17.47 -0.05 -2.12
N LEU A 216 -17.07 -0.97 -1.22
CA LEU A 216 -17.43 -0.91 0.19
C LEU A 216 -16.79 0.30 0.89
N ALA A 217 -15.51 0.57 0.66
CA ALA A 217 -14.82 1.75 1.20
C ALA A 217 -15.45 3.05 0.70
N GLN A 218 -15.71 3.16 -0.61
CA GLN A 218 -16.38 4.32 -1.22
C GLN A 218 -17.75 4.58 -0.63
N ALA A 219 -18.56 3.54 -0.43
CA ALA A 219 -19.88 3.65 0.17
C ALA A 219 -19.86 4.15 1.61
N ASN A 220 -18.73 4.01 2.30
CA ASN A 220 -18.48 4.50 3.65
C ASN A 220 -17.58 5.75 3.70
N PHE A 221 -17.32 6.39 2.57
CA PHE A 221 -16.51 7.60 2.45
C PHE A 221 -15.08 7.45 2.96
N ILE A 222 -14.51 6.25 2.90
CA ILE A 222 -13.14 5.95 3.32
C ILE A 222 -12.23 6.01 2.09
N PRO A 223 -11.24 6.91 2.02
CA PRO A 223 -10.28 6.97 0.94
C PRO A 223 -9.38 5.73 0.93
N ILE A 224 -8.95 5.36 -0.28
CA ILE A 224 -8.12 4.18 -0.50
C ILE A 224 -6.72 4.62 -0.91
N VAL A 225 -5.71 4.10 -0.21
CA VAL A 225 -4.29 4.20 -0.56
C VAL A 225 -3.72 2.80 -0.45
N ASN A 226 -3.45 2.16 -1.59
CA ASN A 226 -3.05 0.76 -1.59
C ASN A 226 -1.72 0.54 -0.87
N HIS A 227 -1.66 -0.50 -0.03
CA HIS A 227 -0.39 -1.09 0.36
C HIS A 227 0.25 -1.75 -0.86
N VAL A 228 1.54 -1.51 -1.08
CA VAL A 228 2.29 -2.07 -2.21
C VAL A 228 3.67 -2.53 -1.77
N TRP A 229 3.75 -3.76 -1.35
CA TRP A 229 5.03 -4.39 -1.05
C TRP A 229 5.17 -5.68 -1.85
N GLY A 230 6.17 -5.74 -2.74
CA GLY A 230 6.32 -6.92 -3.60
C GLY A 230 7.20 -6.68 -4.81
N SER A 231 6.76 -7.18 -5.96
CA SER A 231 7.52 -7.15 -7.21
C SER A 231 7.04 -6.04 -8.17
N ALA A 232 7.74 -5.89 -9.29
CA ALA A 232 7.30 -5.03 -10.40
C ALA A 232 5.87 -5.34 -10.86
N LEU A 233 5.44 -6.62 -10.79
CA LEU A 233 4.06 -7.02 -11.10
C LEU A 233 3.05 -6.40 -10.13
N SER A 234 3.34 -6.43 -8.82
CA SER A 234 2.49 -5.78 -7.81
C SER A 234 2.37 -4.28 -8.08
N VAL A 235 3.49 -3.60 -8.29
CA VAL A 235 3.51 -2.16 -8.60
C VAL A 235 2.70 -1.84 -9.86
N ALA A 236 2.86 -2.62 -10.94
CA ALA A 236 2.13 -2.42 -12.18
C ALA A 236 0.62 -2.60 -12.01
N VAL A 237 0.19 -3.67 -11.34
CA VAL A 237 -1.24 -3.93 -11.06
C VAL A 237 -1.84 -2.79 -10.24
N ASN A 238 -1.15 -2.35 -9.18
CA ASN A 238 -1.61 -1.25 -8.32
C ASN A 238 -1.74 0.07 -9.11
N LEU A 239 -0.82 0.38 -10.03
CA LEU A 239 -0.97 1.55 -10.91
C LEU A 239 -2.23 1.49 -11.76
N HIS A 240 -2.58 0.33 -12.33
CA HIS A 240 -3.82 0.16 -13.07
C HIS A 240 -5.06 0.37 -12.20
N LEU A 241 -5.06 -0.19 -10.99
CA LEU A 241 -6.16 -0.04 -10.04
C LEU A 241 -6.34 1.42 -9.63
N LEU A 242 -5.27 2.08 -9.20
CA LEU A 242 -5.31 3.49 -8.79
C LEU A 242 -5.69 4.43 -9.93
N THR A 243 -5.29 4.10 -11.17
CA THR A 243 -5.68 4.84 -12.38
C THR A 243 -7.19 4.77 -12.64
N SER A 244 -7.84 3.65 -12.34
CA SER A 244 -9.28 3.45 -12.53
C SER A 244 -10.13 3.82 -11.31
N LEU A 245 -9.50 4.09 -10.16
CA LEU A 245 -10.18 4.43 -8.92
C LEU A 245 -10.51 5.94 -8.88
N PRO A 246 -11.79 6.35 -8.72
CA PRO A 246 -12.12 7.76 -8.59
C PRO A 246 -11.63 8.36 -7.29
N ASP A 247 -11.23 9.63 -7.31
CA ASP A 247 -10.89 10.40 -6.11
C ASP A 247 -12.08 10.53 -5.14
N MET A 248 -11.82 10.52 -3.84
CA MET A 248 -12.86 10.54 -2.80
C MET A 248 -12.62 11.64 -1.75
N PRO A 249 -13.68 12.34 -1.34
CA PRO A 249 -14.93 12.58 -2.06
C PRO A 249 -14.68 13.43 -3.30
N GLY A 250 -15.58 13.35 -4.27
CA GLY A 250 -15.51 14.20 -5.48
C GLY A 250 -15.73 15.67 -5.12
N GLY A 251 -14.73 16.50 -5.31
CA GLY A 251 -14.77 17.94 -5.03
C GLY A 251 -13.57 18.66 -5.63
N LEU A 252 -13.43 19.96 -5.35
CA LEU A 252 -12.29 20.74 -5.85
C LEU A 252 -10.96 20.28 -5.27
N PHE A 253 -10.96 19.75 -4.04
CA PHE A 253 -9.78 19.28 -3.32
C PHE A 253 -10.01 17.87 -2.77
N PRO A 254 -10.15 16.84 -3.64
CA PRO A 254 -10.38 15.48 -3.20
C PRO A 254 -9.13 14.88 -2.53
N THR A 255 -9.34 13.94 -1.63
CA THR A 255 -8.26 13.07 -1.17
C THR A 255 -7.82 12.16 -2.33
N LYS A 256 -6.58 12.31 -2.76
CA LYS A 256 -6.02 11.51 -3.84
C LYS A 256 -5.40 10.24 -3.29
N SER A 257 -5.72 9.14 -3.95
CA SER A 257 -4.96 7.90 -3.79
C SER A 257 -3.50 8.10 -4.18
N MET A 258 -2.59 7.41 -3.48
CA MET A 258 -1.16 7.46 -3.75
C MET A 258 -0.62 6.05 -4.00
N LEU A 259 0.43 5.94 -4.81
CA LEU A 259 1.18 4.70 -4.97
C LEU A 259 2.28 4.64 -3.90
N GLU A 260 2.31 3.57 -3.15
CA GLU A 260 3.43 3.20 -2.30
C GLU A 260 4.60 2.70 -3.14
N PHE A 261 5.82 3.15 -2.84
CA PHE A 261 7.00 2.68 -3.56
C PHE A 261 8.22 2.51 -2.66
N ASP A 262 8.82 1.31 -2.72
CA ASP A 262 10.08 0.99 -2.05
C ASP A 262 11.23 1.79 -2.65
N THR A 263 11.82 2.67 -1.85
CA THR A 263 12.96 3.51 -2.27
C THR A 263 14.31 2.84 -2.01
N THR A 264 14.32 1.65 -1.41
CA THR A 264 15.55 0.89 -1.22
C THR A 264 16.02 0.35 -2.57
N GLU A 265 17.25 0.67 -2.98
CA GLU A 265 17.80 0.35 -4.30
C GLU A 265 18.12 -1.15 -4.50
N LYS A 266 17.74 -2.01 -3.55
CA LYS A 266 18.15 -3.43 -3.50
C LYS A 266 17.05 -4.43 -3.81
N ASN A 267 15.85 -3.98 -4.16
CA ASN A 267 14.74 -4.90 -4.44
C ASN A 267 14.79 -5.34 -5.91
N ILE A 268 15.54 -6.41 -6.18
CA ILE A 268 15.70 -6.99 -7.52
C ILE A 268 14.37 -7.47 -8.14
N PHE A 269 13.37 -7.81 -7.31
CA PHE A 269 12.04 -8.16 -7.81
C PHE A 269 11.29 -6.95 -8.38
N ILE A 270 11.68 -5.72 -7.99
CA ILE A 270 11.16 -4.48 -8.57
C ILE A 270 12.00 -4.07 -9.78
N THR A 271 13.34 -4.15 -9.69
CA THR A 271 14.24 -3.56 -10.70
C THR A 271 14.50 -4.49 -11.88
N ASP A 272 14.58 -5.81 -11.65
CA ASP A 272 15.12 -6.75 -12.62
C ASP A 272 14.13 -7.76 -13.18
N LEU A 273 12.97 -7.92 -12.53
CA LEU A 273 11.96 -8.94 -12.91
C LEU A 273 11.31 -8.68 -14.29
N ALA A 274 11.01 -7.42 -14.63
CA ALA A 274 10.22 -7.09 -15.83
C ALA A 274 11.07 -7.12 -17.11
N GLU A 275 10.50 -7.67 -18.21
CA GLU A 275 11.09 -7.59 -19.55
C GLU A 275 11.07 -6.14 -20.07
N GLU A 276 9.98 -5.44 -19.80
CA GLU A 276 9.76 -4.05 -20.22
C GLU A 276 10.53 -3.07 -19.33
N LYS A 277 10.94 -1.95 -19.90
CA LYS A 277 11.52 -0.84 -19.12
C LYS A 277 10.42 -0.23 -18.25
N PHE A 278 10.35 -0.67 -17.01
CA PHE A 278 9.38 -0.21 -16.02
C PHE A 278 10.13 0.30 -14.78
N SER A 279 10.25 1.61 -14.65
CA SER A 279 10.94 2.25 -13.53
C SER A 279 10.06 3.35 -12.94
N ILE A 280 9.63 3.15 -11.71
CA ILE A 280 8.89 4.18 -10.95
C ILE A 280 9.81 5.34 -10.58
N LEU A 281 11.07 5.08 -10.26
CA LEU A 281 12.04 6.14 -9.92
C LEU A 281 12.25 7.11 -11.09
N ASP A 282 12.39 6.59 -12.33
CA ASP A 282 12.47 7.44 -13.52
C ASP A 282 11.17 8.24 -13.70
N GLN A 283 10.00 7.61 -13.53
CA GLN A 283 8.73 8.30 -13.66
C GLN A 283 8.58 9.42 -12.60
N VAL A 284 8.92 9.14 -11.34
CA VAL A 284 8.85 10.13 -10.25
C VAL A 284 9.74 11.33 -10.54
N LYS A 285 10.96 11.08 -11.03
CA LYS A 285 11.90 12.13 -11.43
C LYS A 285 11.35 12.94 -12.60
N ASP A 286 10.96 12.29 -13.69
CA ASP A 286 10.57 12.95 -14.94
C ASP A 286 9.18 13.61 -14.87
N LYS A 287 8.28 13.08 -14.04
CA LYS A 287 6.88 13.54 -13.90
C LYS A 287 6.63 14.28 -12.58
N ASN A 288 7.67 14.78 -11.94
CA ASN A 288 7.58 15.56 -10.69
C ASN A 288 6.75 14.86 -9.59
N GLY A 289 7.12 13.62 -9.25
CA GLY A 289 6.53 12.87 -8.15
C GLY A 289 5.27 12.08 -8.50
N PHE A 290 5.00 11.86 -9.78
CA PHE A 290 3.86 11.11 -10.26
C PHE A 290 4.28 9.89 -11.09
N ALA A 291 3.43 8.85 -11.07
CA ALA A 291 3.54 7.69 -11.94
C ALA A 291 2.24 7.44 -12.72
N SER A 292 2.35 6.62 -13.75
CA SER A 292 1.22 6.16 -14.57
C SER A 292 1.51 4.73 -15.02
N PRO A 293 0.48 3.88 -15.23
CA PRO A 293 0.69 2.56 -15.79
C PRO A 293 1.28 2.65 -17.20
N LEU A 294 1.93 1.58 -17.64
CA LEU A 294 2.28 1.41 -19.05
C LEU A 294 0.99 1.25 -19.87
N GLU A 295 1.01 1.77 -21.11
CA GLU A 295 -0.13 1.67 -22.04
C GLU A 295 -0.16 0.32 -22.78
N ASN A 296 0.69 -0.63 -22.37
CA ASN A 296 0.75 -1.96 -22.94
C ASN A 296 -0.50 -2.79 -22.60
N ILE A 297 -0.79 -3.79 -23.42
CA ILE A 297 -1.91 -4.72 -23.23
C ILE A 297 -1.72 -5.54 -21.93
N GLY A 298 -2.79 -5.81 -21.22
CA GLY A 298 -2.75 -6.54 -19.93
C GLY A 298 -2.30 -5.63 -18.78
N ILE A 299 -1.55 -6.16 -17.85
CA ILE A 299 -0.89 -5.41 -16.76
C ILE A 299 0.34 -4.62 -17.26
N GLY A 300 0.69 -4.76 -18.53
CA GLY A 300 1.68 -3.94 -19.20
C GLY A 300 3.12 -4.39 -19.06
N ILE A 301 3.41 -5.36 -18.23
CA ILE A 301 4.74 -5.96 -18.05
C ILE A 301 4.68 -7.48 -18.04
N ASN A 302 5.78 -8.11 -18.42
CA ASN A 302 5.98 -9.56 -18.40
C ASN A 302 7.21 -9.91 -17.55
N PRO A 303 7.16 -10.97 -16.74
CA PRO A 303 8.34 -11.40 -16.00
C PRO A 303 9.36 -12.09 -16.92
N LYS A 304 10.64 -11.77 -16.75
CA LYS A 304 11.74 -12.41 -17.46
C LYS A 304 11.83 -13.88 -17.10
N LYS A 305 11.83 -14.77 -18.09
CA LYS A 305 11.90 -16.22 -17.89
C LYS A 305 13.20 -16.66 -17.20
N ASP A 306 14.31 -16.02 -17.54
CA ASP A 306 15.61 -16.35 -16.93
C ASP A 306 15.65 -15.93 -15.48
N PHE A 307 15.04 -14.77 -15.11
CA PHE A 307 14.91 -14.34 -13.73
C PHE A 307 14.07 -15.33 -12.92
N ILE A 308 12.91 -15.78 -13.44
CA ILE A 308 12.09 -16.78 -12.76
C ILE A 308 12.89 -18.06 -12.53
N LYS A 309 13.61 -18.53 -13.53
CA LYS A 309 14.41 -19.77 -13.45
C LYS A 309 15.56 -19.66 -12.44
N GLU A 310 16.21 -18.50 -12.33
CA GLU A 310 17.29 -18.25 -11.38
C GLU A 310 16.82 -18.34 -9.92
N TYR A 311 15.59 -17.89 -9.65
CA TYR A 311 14.99 -17.88 -8.31
C TYR A 311 13.95 -18.99 -8.08
N GLU A 312 13.89 -19.97 -8.97
CA GLU A 312 13.00 -21.13 -8.83
C GLU A 312 13.45 -22.00 -7.64
N TYR A 313 12.51 -22.28 -6.75
CA TYR A 313 12.78 -23.19 -5.63
C TYR A 313 12.83 -24.64 -6.14
N ASN A 314 13.97 -25.28 -5.97
CA ASN A 314 14.21 -26.64 -6.47
C ASN A 314 14.07 -27.74 -5.39
N GLY A 315 13.34 -27.49 -4.29
CA GLY A 315 13.01 -28.50 -3.28
C GLY A 315 14.03 -28.59 -2.13
#